data_b696881bb3e56bfe9b16103c5d340b1d
#
_entry.id   b696881bb3e56bfe9b16103c5d340b1d
#
_cell.length_a   1.000
_cell.length_b   1.000
_cell.length_c   1.000
_cell.angle_alpha   90.00
_cell.angle_beta   90.00
_cell.angle_gamma   90.00
#
_symmetry.space_group_name_H-M   'P 1'
#
loop_
_entity.id
_entity.type
_entity.pdbx_description
1 polymer ?
#
loop_
_entity_poly.entity_id
_entity_poly.type
_entity_poly.pdbx_seq_one_letter_code
_entity_poly.pdbx_strand_id
1 'polypeptide(L)'
;PLGEAELEPFTLALIARARRADAAAVARAQAVVERARSEMAAFLARADVTLCPTTPDSVPLLGELAPTRDYDALIARTERFAGYTAIHNTVGAPAMSVPLSWEPSGLPIGSHFAAPVGEDERLLALAYELEAAAPWALRRPPLRA
;
A
#
# COMPACT_ATOMS: atom_id res chain seq x y z
N PRO A 1 25.98 -12.69 -8.49
CA PRO A 1 24.58 -12.82 -8.88
C PRO A 1 23.91 -13.83 -7.97
N LEU A 2 22.72 -13.50 -7.44
CA LEU A 2 21.91 -14.43 -6.66
C LEU A 2 21.46 -15.59 -7.56
N GLY A 3 21.59 -16.84 -7.07
CA GLY A 3 21.09 -18.02 -7.75
C GLY A 3 19.57 -18.20 -7.49
N GLU A 4 18.90 -18.99 -8.33
CA GLU A 4 17.47 -19.26 -8.15
C GLU A 4 17.15 -19.93 -6.79
N ALA A 5 18.08 -20.69 -6.23
CA ALA A 5 17.95 -21.32 -4.92
C ALA A 5 17.91 -20.32 -3.73
N GLU A 6 18.32 -19.07 -3.96
CA GLU A 6 18.33 -18.01 -2.95
C GLU A 6 17.10 -17.10 -3.04
N LEU A 7 16.18 -17.37 -3.99
CA LEU A 7 14.97 -16.60 -4.22
C LEU A 7 13.72 -17.35 -3.73
N GLU A 8 12.79 -16.61 -3.19
CA GLU A 8 11.51 -17.14 -2.77
C GLU A 8 10.66 -17.61 -3.97
N PRO A 9 9.82 -18.63 -3.82
CA PRO A 9 8.95 -19.13 -4.88
C PRO A 9 8.10 -18.03 -5.54
N PHE A 10 7.59 -17.09 -4.76
CA PHE A 10 6.85 -15.94 -5.27
C PHE A 10 7.68 -15.06 -6.22
N THR A 11 8.92 -14.76 -5.85
CA THR A 11 9.84 -13.98 -6.69
C THR A 11 10.17 -14.70 -7.99
N LEU A 12 10.39 -16.01 -7.93
CA LEU A 12 10.63 -16.84 -9.12
C LEU A 12 9.43 -16.83 -10.06
N ALA A 13 8.21 -16.92 -9.54
CA ALA A 13 6.98 -16.84 -10.34
C ALA A 13 6.81 -15.46 -11.00
N LEU A 14 7.13 -14.36 -10.30
CA LEU A 14 7.16 -13.00 -10.87
C LEU A 14 8.16 -12.89 -12.02
N ILE A 15 9.38 -13.39 -11.86
CA ILE A 15 10.41 -13.41 -12.89
C ILE A 15 9.93 -14.19 -14.11
N ALA A 16 9.38 -15.39 -13.90
CA ALA A 16 8.87 -16.23 -14.98
C ALA A 16 7.72 -15.53 -15.75
N ARG A 17 6.83 -14.81 -15.04
CA ARG A 17 5.77 -14.01 -15.65
C ARG A 17 6.33 -12.83 -16.46
N ALA A 18 7.29 -12.08 -15.89
CA ALA A 18 7.91 -10.96 -16.57
C ALA A 18 8.62 -11.39 -17.87
N ARG A 19 9.32 -12.52 -17.86
CA ARG A 19 10.01 -13.09 -19.05
C ARG A 19 9.06 -13.47 -20.20
N ARG A 20 7.75 -13.65 -19.92
CA ARG A 20 6.73 -13.96 -20.94
C ARG A 20 6.10 -12.70 -21.53
N ALA A 21 6.31 -11.53 -20.94
CA ALA A 21 5.74 -10.29 -21.42
C ALA A 21 6.44 -9.86 -22.70
N ASP A 22 5.70 -9.64 -23.76
CA ASP A 22 6.21 -9.04 -24.99
C ASP A 22 6.26 -7.50 -24.90
N ALA A 23 6.95 -6.87 -25.84
CA ALA A 23 7.07 -5.42 -25.89
C ALA A 23 5.72 -4.69 -25.95
N ALA A 24 4.72 -5.29 -26.61
CA ALA A 24 3.40 -4.71 -26.71
C ALA A 24 2.64 -4.76 -25.38
N ALA A 25 2.82 -5.84 -24.59
CA ALA A 25 2.26 -5.93 -23.25
C ALA A 25 2.89 -4.88 -22.30
N VAL A 26 4.21 -4.70 -22.39
CA VAL A 26 4.92 -3.67 -21.61
C VAL A 26 4.43 -2.27 -21.98
N ALA A 27 4.33 -1.97 -23.27
CA ALA A 27 3.83 -0.67 -23.73
C ALA A 27 2.38 -0.39 -23.27
N ARG A 28 1.50 -1.39 -23.30
CA ARG A 28 0.13 -1.26 -22.77
C ARG A 28 0.14 -0.98 -21.28
N ALA A 29 0.97 -1.68 -20.51
CA ALA A 29 1.09 -1.46 -19.07
C ALA A 29 1.58 -0.03 -18.75
N GLN A 30 2.60 0.45 -19.47
CA GLN A 30 3.09 1.82 -19.34
C GLN A 30 2.02 2.86 -19.65
N ALA A 31 1.23 2.67 -20.70
CA ALA A 31 0.12 3.57 -21.05
C ALA A 31 -0.96 3.61 -19.95
N VAL A 32 -1.23 2.48 -19.29
CA VAL A 32 -2.15 2.43 -18.13
C VAL A 32 -1.58 3.23 -16.95
N VAL A 33 -0.29 3.09 -16.66
CA VAL A 33 0.39 3.83 -15.58
C VAL A 33 0.36 5.34 -15.84
N GLU A 34 0.66 5.79 -17.08
CA GLU A 34 0.64 7.22 -17.42
C GLU A 34 -0.79 7.81 -17.33
N ARG A 35 -1.79 7.05 -17.76
CA ARG A 35 -3.18 7.46 -17.57
C ARG A 35 -3.54 7.56 -16.08
N ALA A 36 -3.17 6.57 -15.29
CA ALA A 36 -3.42 6.58 -13.85
C ALA A 36 -2.74 7.78 -13.15
N ARG A 37 -1.51 8.14 -13.54
CA ARG A 37 -0.82 9.34 -13.05
C ARG A 37 -1.61 10.61 -13.35
N SER A 38 -2.06 10.78 -14.59
CA SER A 38 -2.82 11.96 -15.00
C SER A 38 -4.17 12.06 -14.26
N GLU A 39 -4.91 10.96 -14.19
CA GLU A 39 -6.21 10.91 -13.52
C GLU A 39 -6.06 11.16 -11.99
N MET A 40 -5.05 10.56 -11.36
CA MET A 40 -4.79 10.74 -9.94
C MET A 40 -4.32 12.16 -9.62
N ALA A 41 -3.46 12.76 -10.45
CA ALA A 41 -3.05 14.15 -10.30
C ALA A 41 -4.25 15.10 -10.36
N ALA A 42 -5.15 14.91 -11.32
CA ALA A 42 -6.38 15.69 -11.44
C ALA A 42 -7.33 15.46 -10.24
N PHE A 43 -7.38 14.27 -9.69
CA PHE A 43 -8.17 13.94 -8.50
C PHE A 43 -7.61 14.61 -7.25
N LEU A 44 -6.30 14.47 -6.99
CA LEU A 44 -5.63 15.04 -5.83
C LEU A 44 -5.61 16.57 -5.84
N ALA A 45 -5.59 17.20 -7.03
CA ALA A 45 -5.67 18.68 -7.15
C ALA A 45 -7.01 19.27 -6.68
N ARG A 46 -8.02 18.45 -6.36
CA ARG A 46 -9.35 18.91 -5.93
C ARG A 46 -9.49 19.02 -4.40
N ALA A 47 -8.50 18.58 -3.66
CA ALA A 47 -8.49 18.60 -2.20
C ALA A 47 -7.05 18.74 -1.70
N ASP A 48 -6.88 19.28 -0.50
CA ASP A 48 -5.55 19.39 0.13
C ASP A 48 -4.97 18.02 0.44
N VAL A 49 -5.81 17.11 0.93
CA VAL A 49 -5.49 15.70 1.18
C VAL A 49 -6.70 14.82 0.89
N THR A 50 -6.43 13.56 0.61
CA THR A 50 -7.46 12.52 0.54
C THR A 50 -7.33 11.57 1.71
N LEU A 51 -8.42 10.97 2.14
CA LEU A 51 -8.48 10.04 3.27
C LEU A 51 -9.20 8.76 2.87
N CYS A 52 -8.59 7.62 3.17
CA CYS A 52 -9.22 6.30 3.09
C CYS A 52 -8.64 5.37 4.18
N PRO A 53 -9.19 4.20 4.43
CA PRO A 53 -8.52 3.18 5.23
C PRO A 53 -7.18 2.78 4.59
N THR A 54 -6.15 2.47 5.40
CA THR A 54 -4.88 1.98 4.87
C THR A 54 -5.04 0.63 4.18
N THR A 55 -5.84 -0.25 4.79
CA THR A 55 -6.18 -1.56 4.23
C THR A 55 -7.68 -1.72 4.15
N PRO A 56 -8.21 -2.31 3.08
CA PRO A 56 -9.66 -2.50 2.90
C PRO A 56 -10.22 -3.66 3.74
N ASP A 57 -9.37 -4.41 4.41
CA ASP A 57 -9.75 -5.60 5.18
C ASP A 57 -8.98 -5.65 6.51
N SER A 58 -9.43 -6.48 7.43
CA SER A 58 -8.75 -6.73 8.70
C SER A 58 -7.36 -7.32 8.51
N VAL A 59 -6.51 -7.19 9.53
CA VAL A 59 -5.15 -7.73 9.53
C VAL A 59 -5.18 -9.23 9.19
N PRO A 60 -4.40 -9.69 8.18
CA PRO A 60 -4.36 -11.09 7.80
C PRO A 60 -3.74 -11.94 8.90
N LEU A 61 -4.18 -13.19 9.00
CA LEU A 61 -3.55 -14.15 9.89
C LEU A 61 -2.12 -14.49 9.43
N LEU A 62 -1.27 -14.87 10.38
CA LEU A 62 0.10 -15.32 10.07
C LEU A 62 0.04 -16.49 9.06
N GLY A 63 0.84 -16.36 7.99
CA GLY A 63 0.90 -17.35 6.91
C GLY A 63 -0.10 -17.10 5.76
N GLU A 64 -1.09 -16.24 5.90
CA GLU A 64 -2.01 -15.93 4.79
C GLU A 64 -1.31 -15.24 3.61
N LEU A 65 -0.31 -14.43 3.88
CA LEU A 65 0.52 -13.75 2.87
C LEU A 65 1.94 -14.34 2.80
N ALA A 66 2.12 -15.61 3.17
CA ALA A 66 3.43 -16.25 3.10
C ALA A 66 3.89 -16.41 1.63
N PRO A 67 5.16 -16.08 1.30
CA PRO A 67 5.70 -16.16 -0.07
C PRO A 67 5.81 -17.59 -0.62
N THR A 68 5.56 -18.60 0.23
CA THR A 68 5.51 -20.03 -0.12
C THR A 68 4.13 -20.49 -0.63
N ARG A 69 3.12 -19.61 -0.61
CA ARG A 69 1.80 -19.92 -1.13
C ARG A 69 1.77 -19.96 -2.66
N ASP A 70 0.71 -20.56 -3.21
CA ASP A 70 0.41 -20.48 -4.62
C ASP A 70 0.40 -19.02 -5.10
N TYR A 71 1.05 -18.78 -6.24
CA TYR A 71 1.28 -17.42 -6.75
C TYR A 71 -0.02 -16.65 -7.02
N ASP A 72 -0.98 -17.27 -7.72
CA ASP A 72 -2.21 -16.58 -8.13
C ASP A 72 -3.11 -16.29 -6.90
N ALA A 73 -3.18 -17.22 -5.96
CA ALA A 73 -3.89 -17.03 -4.70
C ALA A 73 -3.25 -15.93 -3.84
N LEU A 74 -1.91 -15.89 -3.79
CA LEU A 74 -1.18 -14.86 -3.04
C LEU A 74 -1.35 -13.48 -3.67
N ILE A 75 -1.26 -13.36 -4.99
CA ILE A 75 -1.48 -12.10 -5.72
C ILE A 75 -2.89 -11.58 -5.45
N ALA A 76 -3.92 -12.39 -5.65
CA ALA A 76 -5.30 -11.96 -5.43
C ALA A 76 -5.54 -11.49 -3.98
N ARG A 77 -4.93 -12.15 -2.99
CA ARG A 77 -5.02 -11.76 -1.59
C ARG A 77 -4.26 -10.46 -1.31
N THR A 78 -3.05 -10.31 -1.86
CA THR A 78 -2.22 -9.12 -1.70
C THR A 78 -2.86 -7.90 -2.35
N GLU A 79 -3.39 -8.03 -3.57
CA GLU A 79 -4.09 -6.95 -4.28
C GLU A 79 -5.32 -6.49 -3.50
N ARG A 80 -6.09 -7.42 -2.94
CA ARG A 80 -7.20 -7.08 -2.07
C ARG A 80 -6.75 -6.36 -0.80
N PHE A 81 -5.66 -6.80 -0.16
CA PHE A 81 -5.14 -6.20 1.07
C PHE A 81 -4.51 -4.83 0.83
N ALA A 82 -3.80 -4.63 -0.28
CA ALA A 82 -3.14 -3.37 -0.64
C ALA A 82 -4.01 -2.43 -1.51
N GLY A 83 -5.33 -2.67 -1.57
CA GLY A 83 -6.23 -2.08 -2.56
C GLY A 83 -6.24 -0.56 -2.64
N TYR A 84 -5.95 0.15 -1.56
CA TYR A 84 -5.94 1.62 -1.54
C TYR A 84 -4.54 2.23 -1.66
N THR A 85 -3.49 1.52 -1.28
CA THR A 85 -2.15 2.09 -1.15
C THR A 85 -1.31 1.99 -2.41
N ALA A 86 -1.48 0.95 -3.21
CA ALA A 86 -0.65 0.66 -4.37
C ALA A 86 -0.66 1.76 -5.44
N ILE A 87 -1.76 2.47 -5.60
CA ILE A 87 -1.89 3.55 -6.59
C ILE A 87 -0.93 4.69 -6.30
N HIS A 88 -0.71 5.05 -5.04
CA HIS A 88 0.15 6.17 -4.67
C HIS A 88 1.62 5.87 -5.03
N ASN A 89 2.09 4.64 -4.80
CA ASN A 89 3.41 4.19 -5.28
C ASN A 89 3.52 4.25 -6.81
N THR A 90 2.46 3.83 -7.52
CA THR A 90 2.45 3.81 -8.98
C THR A 90 2.54 5.22 -9.58
N VAL A 91 1.87 6.20 -8.97
CA VAL A 91 1.83 7.58 -9.49
C VAL A 91 2.89 8.48 -8.86
N GLY A 92 3.58 8.05 -7.81
CA GLY A 92 4.60 8.82 -7.10
C GLY A 92 4.04 9.90 -6.18
N ALA A 93 2.80 9.76 -5.73
CA ALA A 93 2.18 10.69 -4.79
C ALA A 93 2.60 10.35 -3.35
N PRO A 94 2.89 11.36 -2.50
CA PRO A 94 3.18 11.13 -1.09
C PRO A 94 1.93 10.63 -0.36
N ALA A 95 2.16 9.71 0.57
CA ALA A 95 1.09 9.17 1.40
C ALA A 95 1.63 8.78 2.78
N MET A 96 0.75 8.85 3.78
CA MET A 96 1.04 8.42 5.15
C MET A 96 -0.10 7.61 5.72
N SER A 97 0.19 6.78 6.72
CA SER A 97 -0.81 6.07 7.51
C SER A 97 -0.60 6.39 8.99
N VAL A 98 -1.67 6.80 9.67
CA VAL A 98 -1.66 7.08 11.11
C VAL A 98 -2.77 6.31 11.81
N PRO A 99 -2.55 5.79 13.03
CA PRO A 99 -3.51 4.93 13.74
C PRO A 99 -4.52 5.79 14.52
N LEU A 100 -5.58 6.27 13.85
CA LEU A 100 -6.60 7.12 14.47
C LEU A 100 -7.75 6.34 15.09
N SER A 101 -7.90 5.06 14.77
CA SER A 101 -8.97 4.22 15.31
C SER A 101 -8.47 2.80 15.60
N TRP A 102 -9.29 2.01 16.31
CA TRP A 102 -8.94 0.64 16.71
C TRP A 102 -10.15 -0.27 16.55
N GLU A 103 -9.89 -1.49 16.13
CA GLU A 103 -10.89 -2.55 16.17
C GLU A 103 -11.28 -2.91 17.63
N PRO A 104 -12.43 -3.54 17.84
CA PRO A 104 -12.81 -4.06 19.16
C PRO A 104 -11.79 -5.06 19.72
N SER A 105 -11.02 -5.73 18.87
CA SER A 105 -9.90 -6.62 19.23
C SER A 105 -8.70 -5.88 19.82
N GLY A 106 -8.64 -4.54 19.71
CA GLY A 106 -7.51 -3.71 20.11
C GLY A 106 -6.44 -3.52 19.02
N LEU A 107 -6.65 -4.05 17.81
CA LEU A 107 -5.75 -3.80 16.69
C LEU A 107 -5.96 -2.38 16.13
N PRO A 108 -4.88 -1.67 15.77
CA PRO A 108 -5.01 -0.34 15.18
C PRO A 108 -5.54 -0.42 13.74
N ILE A 109 -6.43 0.53 13.41
CA ILE A 109 -6.88 0.77 12.05
C ILE A 109 -6.12 1.98 11.51
N GLY A 110 -5.37 1.79 10.42
CA GLY A 110 -4.65 2.87 9.77
C GLY A 110 -5.59 3.78 8.98
N SER A 111 -5.50 5.07 9.25
CA SER A 111 -6.09 6.12 8.43
C SER A 111 -5.03 6.60 7.43
N HIS A 112 -5.28 6.37 6.15
CA HIS A 112 -4.35 6.65 5.06
C HIS A 112 -4.68 8.00 4.44
N PHE A 113 -3.71 8.90 4.48
CA PHE A 113 -3.79 10.22 3.86
C PHE A 113 -2.83 10.29 2.68
N ALA A 114 -3.26 10.91 1.58
CA ALA A 114 -2.41 11.19 0.45
C ALA A 114 -2.59 12.63 -0.02
N ALA A 115 -1.52 13.21 -0.58
CA ALA A 115 -1.48 14.58 -1.07
C ALA A 115 -0.94 14.62 -2.52
N PRO A 116 -1.06 15.76 -3.22
CA PRO A 116 -0.41 15.95 -4.51
C PRO A 116 1.10 15.70 -4.45
N VAL A 117 1.67 15.34 -5.60
CA VAL A 117 3.13 15.09 -5.73
C VAL A 117 3.92 16.32 -5.27
N GLY A 118 4.88 16.11 -4.37
CA GLY A 118 5.72 17.15 -3.79
C GLY A 118 5.16 17.80 -2.51
N GLU A 119 3.97 17.41 -2.06
CA GLU A 119 3.32 17.97 -0.87
C GLU A 119 3.57 17.11 0.40
N ASP A 120 4.76 16.53 0.52
CA ASP A 120 5.17 15.71 1.66
C ASP A 120 5.09 16.49 2.98
N GLU A 121 5.51 17.76 2.96
CA GLU A 121 5.47 18.63 4.15
C GLU A 121 4.05 18.86 4.66
N ARG A 122 3.06 18.91 3.75
CA ARG A 122 1.64 19.03 4.12
C ARG A 122 1.17 17.81 4.91
N LEU A 123 1.57 16.62 4.49
CA LEU A 123 1.23 15.38 5.21
C LEU A 123 1.92 15.33 6.58
N LEU A 124 3.18 15.76 6.67
CA LEU A 124 3.88 15.82 7.95
C LEU A 124 3.23 16.83 8.90
N ALA A 125 2.88 18.01 8.44
CA ALA A 125 2.16 19.00 9.23
C ALA A 125 0.84 18.44 9.76
N LEU A 126 0.04 17.81 8.87
CA LEU A 126 -1.20 17.15 9.25
C LEU A 126 -0.97 16.02 10.28
N ALA A 127 0.10 15.23 10.13
CA ALA A 127 0.43 14.16 11.09
C ALA A 127 0.66 14.72 12.49
N TYR A 128 1.40 15.82 12.63
CA TYR A 128 1.63 16.48 13.92
C TYR A 128 0.35 17.02 14.54
N GLU A 129 -0.53 17.63 13.73
CA GLU A 129 -1.83 18.11 14.21
C GLU A 129 -2.72 16.96 14.69
N LEU A 130 -2.78 15.87 13.93
CA LEU A 130 -3.56 14.68 14.30
C LEU A 130 -3.01 14.00 15.56
N GLU A 131 -1.68 13.90 15.71
CA GLU A 131 -1.05 13.33 16.90
C GLU A 131 -1.30 14.19 18.14
N ALA A 132 -1.29 15.51 18.00
CA ALA A 132 -1.63 16.43 19.09
C ALA A 132 -3.11 16.33 19.48
N ALA A 133 -4.01 16.19 18.52
CA ALA A 133 -5.46 16.11 18.75
C ALA A 133 -5.91 14.74 19.28
N ALA A 134 -5.29 13.65 18.84
CA ALA A 134 -5.61 12.28 19.19
C ALA A 134 -4.35 11.44 19.44
N PRO A 135 -3.62 11.65 20.55
CA PRO A 135 -2.34 11.00 20.82
C PRO A 135 -2.45 9.47 20.81
N TRP A 136 -1.60 8.79 20.03
CA TRP A 136 -1.55 7.32 19.94
C TRP A 136 -0.25 6.72 20.49
N ALA A 137 0.78 7.52 20.77
CA ALA A 137 2.11 7.05 21.16
C ALA A 137 2.13 6.13 22.40
N LEU A 138 1.20 6.34 23.33
CA LEU A 138 1.04 5.54 24.55
C LEU A 138 0.09 4.34 24.37
N ARG A 139 -0.63 4.24 23.26
CA ARG A 139 -1.48 3.09 22.95
C ARG A 139 -0.63 1.95 22.43
N ARG A 140 -0.50 0.92 23.23
CA ARG A 140 0.22 -0.30 22.87
C ARG A 140 -0.73 -1.48 22.83
N PRO A 141 -0.58 -2.42 21.88
CA PRO A 141 -1.35 -3.65 21.90
C PRO A 141 -1.05 -4.42 23.19
N PRO A 142 -2.05 -5.10 23.77
CA PRO A 142 -1.81 -5.98 24.91
C PRO A 142 -0.94 -7.16 24.44
N LEU A 143 0.36 -7.09 24.73
CA LEU A 143 1.24 -8.22 24.54
C LEU A 143 0.88 -9.27 25.60
N ARG A 144 0.25 -10.34 25.16
CA ARG A 144 0.12 -11.56 26.00
C ARG A 144 1.34 -12.40 25.74
N ALA A 145 2.20 -12.51 26.75
CA ALA A 145 3.27 -13.49 26.78
C ALA A 145 2.69 -14.91 26.92
#